data_193d36c10674e458f47009ac8242ee9a
#
_entry.id   193d36c10674e458f47009ac8242ee9a
#
_cell.length_a   1.000
_cell.length_b   1.000
_cell.length_c   1.000
_cell.angle_alpha   90.00
_cell.angle_beta   90.00
_cell.angle_gamma   90.00
#
_symmetry.space_group_name_H-M   'P 1'
#
loop_
_entity.id
_entity.type
_entity.pdbx_description
1 polymer ?
#
loop_
_entity_poly.entity_id
_entity_poly.type
_entity_poly.pdbx_seq_one_letter_code
_entity_poly.pdbx_strand_id
1 'polypeptide(L)'
;MKNRLSRIREIRHLVPEADHIHEDHAHDGVDRRGFLKCMAWAGTGMLWTVTGGVLGSKILGPTTVAAAESPTRDFSFVQISDSHIGFNKPANTDVAGTLKQAIAKINALPAPPDFILHTGDLSHLSEPEEFDTLEQLLKTAKAGRIFYVPGEHDVISDNGKEYRARFGRGTKGNGWFSFDHRGVHFIGLVNVMNIAEGALGMLGEEQLAWLKDDVSGLSASTPIVVFAHVPLWSIYPQWGWGTQDAERALGLLKRFGSVTVLNGHIHQTLKKVEGNVTFHTATSTAFPQPAPGAAPKPGPMKVAPEILPTVLGITEVNYVENTHTLGVVDTKLG
;
A
#
# COMPACT_ATOMS: atom_id res chain seq x y z
N MET A 1 13.78 65.60 -13.17
CA MET A 1 12.41 65.91 -13.66
C MET A 1 11.47 64.88 -13.10
N LYS A 2 10.68 65.34 -12.15
CA LYS A 2 9.25 65.10 -11.84
C LYS A 2 8.77 63.68 -11.76
N ASN A 3 8.59 63.24 -10.49
CA ASN A 3 7.31 62.93 -9.83
C ASN A 3 6.45 61.76 -10.41
N ARG A 4 6.42 60.66 -9.67
CA ARG A 4 5.18 59.94 -9.34
C ARG A 4 5.33 59.09 -8.08
N LEU A 5 5.48 59.79 -6.95
CA LEU A 5 5.02 59.31 -5.64
C LEU A 5 3.62 59.91 -5.49
N SER A 6 2.58 59.09 -5.49
CA SER A 6 1.30 59.32 -4.82
C SER A 6 0.25 58.31 -5.28
N ARG A 7 0.00 57.32 -4.48
CA ARG A 7 -1.32 56.73 -4.18
C ARG A 7 -1.15 55.50 -3.32
N ILE A 8 -0.71 55.73 -2.08
CA ILE A 8 -1.11 54.89 -0.98
C ILE A 8 -2.18 55.72 -0.24
N ARG A 9 -3.42 55.39 -0.47
CA ARG A 9 -4.52 55.86 0.36
C ARG A 9 -5.46 54.71 0.62
N GLU A 10 -5.56 54.36 1.91
CA GLU A 10 -6.74 53.92 2.64
C GLU A 10 -7.59 52.79 2.02
N ILE A 11 -7.36 51.56 2.50
CA ILE A 11 -8.45 50.66 2.83
C ILE A 11 -8.24 50.22 4.30
N ARG A 12 -8.63 51.10 5.22
CA ARG A 12 -9.04 50.73 6.59
C ARG A 12 -10.58 50.64 6.54
N HIS A 13 -11.09 49.65 7.25
CA HIS A 13 -12.48 49.33 7.51
C HIS A 13 -13.12 48.32 6.53
N LEU A 14 -13.05 47.08 6.99
CA LEU A 14 -14.19 46.15 7.09
C LEU A 14 -13.67 44.88 7.74
N VAL A 15 -13.47 44.93 9.06
CA VAL A 15 -13.49 43.74 9.92
C VAL A 15 -14.91 43.69 10.45
N PRO A 16 -15.70 42.64 10.21
CA PRO A 16 -16.96 42.45 10.91
C PRO A 16 -16.63 42.15 12.38
N GLU A 17 -17.28 42.84 13.30
CA GLU A 17 -17.32 42.56 14.71
C GLU A 17 -17.62 41.09 14.97
N ALA A 18 -16.85 40.51 15.88
CA ALA A 18 -17.13 39.19 16.41
C ALA A 18 -18.46 39.27 17.21
N ASP A 19 -19.50 38.65 16.66
CA ASP A 19 -20.67 38.35 17.45
C ASP A 19 -20.30 37.49 18.63
N HIS A 20 -20.58 38.00 19.81
CA HIS A 20 -20.50 37.28 21.07
C HIS A 20 -21.49 36.11 20.99
N ILE A 21 -20.98 34.90 20.76
CA ILE A 21 -21.72 33.69 20.99
C ILE A 21 -21.92 33.56 22.48
N HIS A 22 -23.13 33.83 22.97
CA HIS A 22 -23.57 33.45 24.30
C HIS A 22 -23.51 31.90 24.34
N GLU A 23 -22.56 31.38 25.10
CA GLU A 23 -22.55 29.98 25.52
C GLU A 23 -23.73 29.77 26.47
N ASP A 24 -24.79 29.18 25.94
CA ASP A 24 -25.91 28.67 26.74
C ASP A 24 -25.55 27.26 27.24
N HIS A 25 -24.97 27.19 28.43
CA HIS A 25 -24.56 25.98 29.11
C HIS A 25 -25.72 25.21 29.76
N ALA A 26 -26.84 25.10 29.10
CA ALA A 26 -28.01 24.44 29.66
C ALA A 26 -28.61 23.32 28.79
N HIS A 27 -27.77 22.46 28.15
CA HIS A 27 -28.24 21.14 27.67
C HIS A 27 -27.07 20.22 27.29
N ASP A 28 -26.20 19.90 28.26
CA ASP A 28 -25.34 18.71 28.17
C ASP A 28 -26.15 17.44 28.48
N GLY A 29 -27.21 17.24 27.71
CA GLY A 29 -27.92 15.99 27.64
C GLY A 29 -27.10 14.97 26.88
N VAL A 30 -26.13 14.29 27.55
CA VAL A 30 -25.55 13.06 27.01
C VAL A 30 -26.69 12.15 26.60
N ASP A 31 -26.88 11.93 25.32
CA ASP A 31 -27.85 10.98 24.81
C ASP A 31 -27.53 9.59 25.34
N ARG A 32 -28.16 9.25 26.46
CA ARG A 32 -28.01 7.96 27.16
C ARG A 32 -28.28 6.77 26.23
N ARG A 33 -29.11 6.96 25.21
CA ARG A 33 -29.39 5.92 24.19
C ARG A 33 -28.25 5.80 23.21
N GLY A 34 -27.61 6.92 22.80
CA GLY A 34 -26.41 6.93 21.96
C GLY A 34 -25.22 6.32 22.69
N PHE A 35 -25.04 6.69 23.98
CA PHE A 35 -23.99 6.11 24.83
C PHE A 35 -24.15 4.59 25.02
N LEU A 36 -25.37 4.11 25.28
CA LEU A 36 -25.64 2.66 25.41
C LEU A 36 -25.48 1.92 24.08
N LYS A 37 -25.78 2.56 22.94
CA LYS A 37 -25.48 1.98 21.62
C LYS A 37 -23.98 1.87 21.36
N CYS A 38 -23.17 2.87 21.74
CA CYS A 38 -21.72 2.81 21.66
C CYS A 38 -21.15 1.70 22.57
N MET A 39 -21.72 1.50 23.76
CA MET A 39 -21.27 0.45 24.67
C MET A 39 -21.68 -0.96 24.23
N ALA A 40 -22.83 -1.11 23.61
CA ALA A 40 -23.23 -2.37 22.97
C ALA A 40 -22.34 -2.75 21.78
N TRP A 41 -21.75 -1.75 21.13
CA TRP A 41 -20.82 -1.95 20.03
C TRP A 41 -19.42 -2.40 20.48
N ALA A 42 -19.03 -2.09 21.74
CA ALA A 42 -17.70 -2.47 22.27
C ALA A 42 -17.64 -3.89 22.87
N GLY A 43 -18.71 -4.66 22.84
CA GLY A 43 -18.71 -6.08 23.24
C GLY A 43 -18.44 -6.36 24.72
N THR A 44 -18.29 -5.33 25.56
CA THR A 44 -18.09 -5.44 27.02
C THR A 44 -19.18 -4.68 27.76
N GLY A 45 -20.23 -5.38 28.18
CA GLY A 45 -21.26 -4.84 29.05
C GLY A 45 -20.70 -4.68 30.48
N MET A 46 -20.39 -3.46 30.91
CA MET A 46 -20.22 -3.14 32.33
C MET A 46 -21.55 -2.64 32.90
N LEU A 47 -22.13 -3.41 33.81
CA LEU A 47 -23.31 -2.96 34.55
C LEU A 47 -22.86 -2.23 35.81
N TRP A 48 -23.20 -0.95 35.89
CA TRP A 48 -23.01 -0.15 37.10
C TRP A 48 -24.25 -0.19 37.94
N THR A 49 -24.14 -0.66 39.16
CA THR A 49 -25.23 -0.64 40.16
C THR A 49 -24.85 0.26 41.31
N VAL A 50 -25.81 1.07 41.74
CA VAL A 50 -25.65 1.90 42.95
C VAL A 50 -26.48 1.22 44.03
N THR A 51 -25.83 0.66 45.02
CA THR A 51 -26.51 0.09 46.19
C THR A 51 -25.94 0.79 47.46
N GLY A 52 -26.80 1.51 48.19
CA GLY A 52 -26.40 2.16 49.43
C GLY A 52 -25.39 3.29 49.26
N GLY A 53 -25.38 4.01 48.11
CA GLY A 53 -24.47 5.14 47.84
C GLY A 53 -23.07 4.76 47.41
N VAL A 54 -22.80 3.45 47.17
CA VAL A 54 -21.50 2.97 46.67
C VAL A 54 -21.66 2.49 45.25
N LEU A 55 -20.80 3.00 44.34
CA LEU A 55 -20.71 2.55 42.93
C LEU A 55 -20.01 1.17 42.92
N GLY A 56 -20.74 0.13 42.55
CA GLY A 56 -20.19 -1.20 42.28
C GLY A 56 -20.25 -1.51 40.79
N SER A 57 -19.16 -2.00 40.21
CA SER A 57 -19.13 -2.51 38.86
C SER A 57 -19.11 -4.04 38.87
N LYS A 58 -20.02 -4.68 38.15
CA LYS A 58 -20.01 -6.11 37.93
C LYS A 58 -19.73 -6.36 36.45
N ILE A 59 -18.62 -7.00 36.15
CA ILE A 59 -18.35 -7.50 34.81
C ILE A 59 -19.30 -8.70 34.61
N LEU A 60 -20.25 -8.54 33.72
CA LEU A 60 -21.02 -9.69 33.23
C LEU A 60 -20.10 -10.49 32.36
N GLY A 61 -19.50 -11.54 32.91
CA GLY A 61 -18.79 -12.53 32.13
C GLY A 61 -19.73 -13.12 31.08
N PRO A 62 -19.24 -13.54 29.92
CA PRO A 62 -20.05 -14.16 28.90
C PRO A 62 -20.67 -15.43 29.53
N THR A 63 -22.00 -15.49 29.65
CA THR A 63 -22.67 -16.76 29.63
C THR A 63 -22.24 -17.46 28.36
N THR A 64 -21.52 -18.55 28.48
CA THR A 64 -21.09 -19.40 27.38
C THR A 64 -22.32 -19.99 26.68
N VAL A 65 -22.96 -19.17 25.85
CA VAL A 65 -23.51 -19.69 24.62
C VAL A 65 -22.28 -19.84 23.72
N ALA A 66 -21.90 -21.09 23.44
CA ALA A 66 -20.93 -21.36 22.38
C ALA A 66 -21.57 -20.87 21.09
N ALA A 67 -21.46 -19.57 20.81
CA ALA A 67 -21.59 -19.05 19.47
C ALA A 67 -20.44 -19.73 18.73
N ALA A 68 -20.77 -20.54 17.74
CA ALA A 68 -19.77 -20.96 16.76
C ALA A 68 -19.07 -19.70 16.32
N GLU A 69 -17.79 -19.54 16.66
CA GLU A 69 -16.98 -18.41 16.25
C GLU A 69 -17.05 -18.42 14.74
N SER A 70 -17.74 -17.44 14.17
CA SER A 70 -17.61 -17.20 12.73
C SER A 70 -16.12 -17.00 12.49
N PRO A 71 -15.51 -17.71 11.52
CA PRO A 71 -14.09 -17.57 11.28
C PRO A 71 -13.78 -16.09 11.07
N THR A 72 -12.86 -15.56 11.87
CA THR A 72 -12.42 -14.16 11.74
C THR A 72 -11.96 -13.94 10.30
N ARG A 73 -12.26 -12.78 9.73
CA ARG A 73 -11.78 -12.41 8.40
C ARG A 73 -10.36 -11.86 8.44
N ASP A 74 -9.70 -11.99 9.59
CA ASP A 74 -8.31 -11.58 9.75
C ASP A 74 -7.41 -12.40 8.83
N PHE A 75 -6.45 -11.74 8.21
CA PHE A 75 -5.45 -12.39 7.38
C PHE A 75 -4.19 -11.54 7.29
N SER A 76 -3.10 -12.15 6.86
CA SER A 76 -1.87 -11.45 6.55
C SER A 76 -1.36 -11.85 5.17
N PHE A 77 -0.66 -10.94 4.55
CA PHE A 77 0.12 -11.20 3.34
C PHE A 77 1.46 -10.46 3.41
N VAL A 78 2.38 -10.84 2.54
CA VAL A 78 3.69 -10.19 2.45
C VAL A 78 3.84 -9.56 1.08
N GLN A 79 4.32 -8.33 1.04
CA GLN A 79 4.82 -7.69 -0.16
C GLN A 79 6.35 -7.87 -0.23
N ILE A 80 6.84 -8.33 -1.37
CA ILE A 80 8.23 -8.25 -1.79
C ILE A 80 8.29 -7.50 -3.11
N SER A 81 9.43 -6.91 -3.43
CA SER A 81 9.60 -6.10 -4.64
C SER A 81 11.03 -6.09 -5.12
N ASP A 82 11.20 -5.81 -6.41
CA ASP A 82 12.48 -5.45 -7.00
C ASP A 82 13.56 -6.51 -6.71
N SER A 83 13.28 -7.75 -7.09
CA SER A 83 14.21 -8.88 -6.88
C SER A 83 15.35 -8.90 -7.90
N HIS A 84 15.15 -8.29 -9.08
CA HIS A 84 16.14 -8.12 -10.14
C HIS A 84 17.02 -9.35 -10.37
N ILE A 85 16.42 -10.54 -10.42
CA ILE A 85 17.18 -11.77 -10.69
C ILE A 85 17.91 -11.62 -12.02
N GLY A 86 19.21 -11.92 -12.02
CA GLY A 86 20.12 -11.66 -13.14
C GLY A 86 21.05 -10.45 -12.92
N PHE A 87 20.71 -9.51 -12.01
CA PHE A 87 21.62 -8.43 -11.67
C PHE A 87 22.88 -8.96 -10.99
N ASN A 88 24.06 -8.52 -11.47
CA ASN A 88 25.37 -8.90 -10.93
C ASN A 88 26.35 -7.73 -11.09
N LYS A 89 26.21 -6.68 -10.28
CA LYS A 89 27.08 -5.50 -10.29
C LYS A 89 27.43 -5.09 -8.86
N PRO A 90 28.37 -4.15 -8.63
CA PRO A 90 28.90 -3.82 -7.30
C PRO A 90 27.89 -3.42 -6.22
N ALA A 91 26.64 -3.07 -6.57
CA ALA A 91 25.59 -2.79 -5.59
C ALA A 91 25.11 -4.07 -4.88
N ASN A 92 25.05 -5.20 -5.61
CA ASN A 92 24.83 -6.54 -5.07
C ASN A 92 25.25 -7.58 -6.14
N THR A 93 26.21 -8.41 -5.85
CA THR A 93 26.67 -9.47 -6.77
C THR A 93 25.93 -10.80 -6.56
N ASP A 94 25.00 -10.87 -5.56
CA ASP A 94 24.23 -12.09 -5.25
C ASP A 94 22.78 -11.73 -4.87
N VAL A 95 22.01 -11.24 -5.85
CA VAL A 95 20.58 -10.93 -5.64
C VAL A 95 19.75 -12.19 -5.35
N ALA A 96 20.16 -13.35 -5.87
CA ALA A 96 19.53 -14.62 -5.54
C ALA A 96 19.71 -14.98 -4.05
N GLY A 97 20.89 -14.70 -3.49
CA GLY A 97 21.17 -14.87 -2.07
C GLY A 97 20.34 -13.95 -1.18
N THR A 98 20.20 -12.67 -1.56
CA THR A 98 19.37 -11.74 -0.78
C THR A 98 17.86 -12.06 -0.91
N LEU A 99 17.39 -12.55 -2.06
CA LEU A 99 16.02 -13.06 -2.18
C LEU A 99 15.78 -14.30 -1.30
N LYS A 100 16.76 -15.22 -1.21
CA LYS A 100 16.70 -16.37 -0.26
C LYS A 100 16.58 -15.88 1.19
N GLN A 101 17.30 -14.82 1.57
CA GLN A 101 17.17 -14.23 2.92
C GLN A 101 15.75 -13.66 3.14
N ALA A 102 15.17 -12.96 2.15
CA ALA A 102 13.80 -12.48 2.21
C ALA A 102 12.81 -13.65 2.40
N ILE A 103 12.95 -14.72 1.62
CA ILE A 103 12.13 -15.94 1.75
C ILE A 103 12.32 -16.58 3.13
N ALA A 104 13.54 -16.63 3.66
CA ALA A 104 13.79 -17.16 5.01
C ALA A 104 13.07 -16.32 6.09
N LYS A 105 13.04 -14.99 5.96
CA LYS A 105 12.25 -14.11 6.84
C LYS A 105 10.76 -14.43 6.75
N ILE A 106 10.19 -14.56 5.55
CA ILE A 106 8.80 -14.96 5.34
C ILE A 106 8.52 -16.31 6.00
N ASN A 107 9.41 -17.28 5.82
CA ASN A 107 9.24 -18.63 6.36
C ASN A 107 9.38 -18.71 7.89
N ALA A 108 9.98 -17.68 8.49
CA ALA A 108 10.14 -17.54 9.94
C ALA A 108 9.01 -16.74 10.62
N LEU A 109 8.04 -16.23 9.87
CA LEU A 109 6.87 -15.55 10.44
C LEU A 109 6.10 -16.51 11.38
N PRO A 110 5.48 -15.98 12.45
CA PRO A 110 4.73 -16.79 13.42
C PRO A 110 3.62 -17.60 12.77
N ALA A 111 3.00 -17.08 11.72
CA ALA A 111 2.04 -17.78 10.87
C ALA A 111 2.40 -17.56 9.39
N PRO A 112 2.23 -18.56 8.52
CA PRO A 112 2.41 -18.36 7.09
C PRO A 112 1.45 -17.29 6.57
N PRO A 113 1.89 -16.36 5.71
CA PRO A 113 0.98 -15.42 5.07
C PRO A 113 0.02 -16.15 4.12
N ASP A 114 -1.20 -15.65 3.98
CA ASP A 114 -2.18 -16.22 3.06
C ASP A 114 -1.67 -16.18 1.61
N PHE A 115 -0.91 -15.14 1.26
CA PHE A 115 -0.26 -15.00 -0.05
C PHE A 115 0.91 -14.02 -0.01
N ILE A 116 1.65 -13.97 -1.10
CA ILE A 116 2.70 -12.96 -1.35
C ILE A 116 2.24 -12.10 -2.54
N LEU A 117 2.47 -10.78 -2.47
CA LEU A 117 2.44 -9.86 -3.60
C LEU A 117 3.87 -9.53 -4.01
N HIS A 118 4.25 -9.79 -5.27
CA HIS A 118 5.50 -9.31 -5.84
C HIS A 118 5.20 -8.10 -6.72
N THR A 119 5.66 -6.93 -6.31
CA THR A 119 5.31 -5.64 -6.94
C THR A 119 6.28 -5.21 -8.04
N GLY A 120 6.79 -6.17 -8.81
CA GLY A 120 7.52 -5.94 -10.06
C GLY A 120 9.04 -5.97 -9.93
N ASP A 121 9.71 -5.84 -11.07
CA ASP A 121 11.15 -6.05 -11.26
C ASP A 121 11.60 -7.40 -10.70
N LEU A 122 10.93 -8.44 -11.20
CA LEU A 122 11.21 -9.83 -10.87
C LEU A 122 12.58 -10.24 -11.41
N SER A 123 12.79 -9.98 -12.70
CA SER A 123 13.99 -10.20 -13.49
C SER A 123 14.77 -8.89 -13.66
N HIS A 124 15.98 -8.97 -14.22
CA HIS A 124 16.76 -7.77 -14.52
C HIS A 124 16.75 -7.41 -16.01
N LEU A 125 16.69 -8.39 -16.89
CA LEU A 125 16.73 -8.20 -18.34
C LEU A 125 15.59 -8.91 -19.07
N SER A 126 14.57 -9.40 -18.36
CA SER A 126 13.46 -10.22 -18.87
C SER A 126 13.91 -11.52 -19.56
N GLU A 127 15.06 -12.07 -19.20
CA GLU A 127 15.54 -13.33 -19.79
C GLU A 127 14.82 -14.53 -19.15
N PRO A 128 14.51 -15.59 -19.94
CA PRO A 128 13.79 -16.76 -19.42
C PRO A 128 14.46 -17.41 -18.21
N GLU A 129 15.79 -17.48 -18.18
CA GLU A 129 16.56 -18.08 -17.09
C GLU A 129 16.48 -17.28 -15.79
N GLU A 130 16.28 -15.96 -15.89
CA GLU A 130 16.07 -15.09 -14.73
C GLU A 130 14.71 -15.41 -14.09
N PHE A 131 13.65 -15.55 -14.89
CA PHE A 131 12.33 -15.97 -14.39
C PHE A 131 12.34 -17.41 -13.85
N ASP A 132 13.04 -18.35 -14.51
CA ASP A 132 13.20 -19.72 -14.01
C ASP A 132 13.82 -19.73 -12.62
N THR A 133 14.88 -18.96 -12.43
CA THR A 133 15.57 -18.82 -11.13
C THR A 133 14.64 -18.21 -10.09
N LEU A 134 13.92 -17.13 -10.43
CA LEU A 134 12.95 -16.52 -9.53
C LEU A 134 11.89 -17.52 -9.07
N GLU A 135 11.25 -18.23 -10.03
CA GLU A 135 10.21 -19.21 -9.73
C GLU A 135 10.72 -20.34 -8.83
N GLN A 136 11.93 -20.86 -9.10
CA GLN A 136 12.54 -21.89 -8.27
C GLN A 136 12.75 -21.41 -6.83
N LEU A 137 13.23 -20.19 -6.65
CA LEU A 137 13.41 -19.60 -5.30
C LEU A 137 12.06 -19.40 -4.61
N LEU A 138 11.11 -18.78 -5.26
CA LEU A 138 9.80 -18.46 -4.66
C LEU A 138 8.97 -19.70 -4.33
N LYS A 139 9.16 -20.83 -5.01
CA LYS A 139 8.56 -22.12 -4.62
C LYS A 139 8.95 -22.60 -3.22
N THR A 140 10.02 -22.07 -2.65
CA THR A 140 10.46 -22.40 -1.29
C THR A 140 9.80 -21.52 -0.20
N ALA A 141 9.04 -20.52 -0.59
CA ALA A 141 8.31 -19.66 0.34
C ALA A 141 7.07 -20.39 0.88
N LYS A 142 6.87 -20.32 2.20
CA LYS A 142 5.71 -20.87 2.89
C LYS A 142 4.54 -19.88 2.82
N ALA A 143 3.93 -19.76 1.66
CA ALA A 143 2.75 -18.94 1.41
C ALA A 143 1.74 -19.71 0.56
N GLY A 144 0.46 -19.36 0.66
CA GLY A 144 -0.60 -20.05 -0.08
C GLY A 144 -0.52 -19.82 -1.58
N ARG A 145 -0.21 -18.61 -2.01
CA ARG A 145 -0.16 -18.18 -3.41
C ARG A 145 0.76 -16.98 -3.56
N ILE A 146 1.25 -16.75 -4.77
CA ILE A 146 2.01 -15.54 -5.12
C ILE A 146 1.28 -14.86 -6.28
N PHE A 147 1.03 -13.56 -6.13
CA PHE A 147 0.49 -12.69 -7.17
C PHE A 147 1.60 -11.75 -7.63
N TYR A 148 1.60 -11.44 -8.92
CA TYR A 148 2.66 -10.67 -9.55
C TYR A 148 2.07 -9.49 -10.34
N VAL A 149 2.77 -8.37 -10.35
CA VAL A 149 2.67 -7.35 -11.40
C VAL A 149 4.07 -7.12 -11.97
N PRO A 150 4.22 -6.79 -13.26
CA PRO A 150 5.55 -6.59 -13.83
C PRO A 150 6.13 -5.23 -13.43
N GLY A 151 7.46 -5.16 -13.33
CA GLY A 151 8.21 -3.92 -13.41
C GLY A 151 8.77 -3.68 -14.81
N GLU A 152 9.43 -2.53 -15.03
CA GLU A 152 9.98 -2.19 -16.35
C GLU A 152 11.07 -3.17 -16.79
N HIS A 153 11.81 -3.75 -15.84
CA HIS A 153 12.83 -4.75 -16.12
C HIS A 153 12.26 -6.09 -16.59
N ASP A 154 10.98 -6.37 -16.30
CA ASP A 154 10.31 -7.61 -16.71
C ASP A 154 9.75 -7.56 -18.14
N VAL A 155 9.82 -6.41 -18.79
CA VAL A 155 9.23 -6.17 -20.11
C VAL A 155 10.24 -5.62 -21.13
N ILE A 156 11.47 -5.42 -20.73
CA ILE A 156 12.48 -4.65 -21.48
C ILE A 156 12.93 -5.36 -22.77
N SER A 157 13.06 -6.71 -22.78
CA SER A 157 13.62 -7.44 -23.91
C SER A 157 12.55 -7.82 -24.97
N ASP A 158 11.30 -8.10 -24.55
CA ASP A 158 10.30 -8.72 -25.41
C ASP A 158 8.89 -8.09 -25.26
N ASN A 159 8.83 -6.88 -24.69
CA ASN A 159 7.57 -6.19 -24.38
C ASN A 159 6.65 -7.02 -23.47
N GLY A 160 7.24 -7.72 -22.49
CA GLY A 160 6.56 -8.51 -21.48
C GLY A 160 5.89 -9.78 -21.97
N LYS A 161 6.30 -10.31 -23.12
CA LYS A 161 5.75 -11.56 -23.67
C LYS A 161 6.07 -12.74 -22.75
N GLU A 162 7.32 -12.88 -22.33
CA GLU A 162 7.77 -13.93 -21.43
C GLU A 162 7.10 -13.81 -20.06
N TYR A 163 7.04 -12.60 -19.50
CA TYR A 163 6.31 -12.33 -18.26
C TYR A 163 4.85 -12.80 -18.36
N ARG A 164 4.12 -12.39 -19.41
CA ARG A 164 2.71 -12.76 -19.55
C ARG A 164 2.52 -14.25 -19.81
N ALA A 165 3.45 -14.92 -20.49
CA ALA A 165 3.39 -16.37 -20.69
C ALA A 165 3.43 -17.13 -19.35
N ARG A 166 4.19 -16.65 -18.38
CA ARG A 166 4.38 -17.28 -17.06
C ARG A 166 3.33 -16.84 -16.04
N PHE A 167 3.09 -15.55 -15.92
CA PHE A 167 2.31 -14.96 -14.83
C PHE A 167 0.96 -14.38 -15.30
N GLY A 168 0.73 -14.28 -16.60
CA GLY A 168 -0.47 -13.65 -17.17
C GLY A 168 -1.73 -14.50 -17.17
N ARG A 169 -1.70 -15.74 -16.68
CA ARG A 169 -2.88 -16.62 -16.69
C ARG A 169 -4.02 -16.04 -15.82
N GLY A 170 -5.15 -15.75 -16.47
CA GLY A 170 -6.34 -15.20 -15.82
C GLY A 170 -6.33 -13.68 -15.67
N THR A 171 -5.29 -13.01 -16.16
CA THR A 171 -5.21 -11.56 -16.22
C THR A 171 -5.93 -10.98 -17.44
N LYS A 172 -6.07 -9.67 -17.51
CA LYS A 172 -6.63 -8.89 -18.62
C LYS A 172 -5.54 -8.06 -19.30
N GLY A 173 -5.77 -7.70 -20.56
CA GLY A 173 -4.88 -6.85 -21.33
C GLY A 173 -3.40 -7.20 -21.21
N ASN A 174 -2.61 -6.30 -20.74
CA ASN A 174 -1.17 -6.50 -20.54
C ASN A 174 -0.79 -7.11 -19.19
N GLY A 175 -1.73 -7.72 -18.47
CA GLY A 175 -1.46 -8.45 -17.23
C GLY A 175 -2.12 -7.90 -15.98
N TRP A 176 -3.05 -6.93 -16.09
CA TRP A 176 -3.79 -6.44 -14.93
C TRP A 176 -4.92 -7.38 -14.52
N PHE A 177 -5.31 -7.36 -13.26
CA PHE A 177 -6.31 -8.25 -12.69
C PHE A 177 -6.83 -7.77 -11.35
N SER A 178 -7.91 -8.39 -10.87
CA SER A 178 -8.41 -8.21 -9.50
C SER A 178 -8.80 -9.55 -8.90
N PHE A 179 -8.88 -9.58 -7.59
CA PHE A 179 -9.40 -10.72 -6.82
C PHE A 179 -9.90 -10.27 -5.45
N ASP A 180 -10.82 -11.05 -4.90
CA ASP A 180 -11.32 -10.83 -3.54
C ASP A 180 -10.66 -11.80 -2.57
N HIS A 181 -10.30 -11.30 -1.40
CA HIS A 181 -9.83 -12.14 -0.30
C HIS A 181 -10.39 -11.65 1.02
N ARG A 182 -11.21 -12.49 1.68
CA ARG A 182 -11.84 -12.25 2.98
C ARG A 182 -12.48 -10.87 3.13
N GLY A 183 -13.14 -10.40 2.07
CA GLY A 183 -13.90 -9.14 2.07
C GLY A 183 -13.08 -7.90 1.70
N VAL A 184 -11.80 -8.05 1.36
CA VAL A 184 -10.94 -7.01 0.79
C VAL A 184 -10.82 -7.25 -0.72
N HIS A 185 -10.93 -6.21 -1.52
CA HIS A 185 -10.77 -6.26 -2.96
C HIS A 185 -9.37 -5.82 -3.37
N PHE A 186 -8.64 -6.69 -4.07
CA PHE A 186 -7.26 -6.50 -4.51
C PHE A 186 -7.21 -6.23 -6.00
N ILE A 187 -6.43 -5.22 -6.40
CA ILE A 187 -6.33 -4.75 -7.78
C ILE A 187 -4.86 -4.66 -8.18
N GLY A 188 -4.40 -5.57 -9.05
CA GLY A 188 -3.07 -5.54 -9.63
C GLY A 188 -3.08 -4.74 -10.93
N LEU A 189 -2.40 -3.59 -10.94
CA LEU A 189 -2.28 -2.70 -12.09
C LEU A 189 -0.92 -2.82 -12.75
N VAL A 190 -0.87 -2.67 -14.08
CA VAL A 190 0.35 -2.68 -14.90
C VAL A 190 0.58 -1.29 -15.45
N ASN A 191 1.67 -0.64 -15.04
CA ASN A 191 1.98 0.73 -15.45
C ASN A 191 3.36 0.89 -16.09
N VAL A 192 3.95 -0.22 -16.57
CA VAL A 192 5.31 -0.25 -17.17
C VAL A 192 5.32 -0.55 -18.67
N MET A 193 4.17 -0.91 -19.25
CA MET A 193 4.10 -1.23 -20.71
C MET A 193 4.14 0.01 -21.60
N ASN A 194 3.71 1.14 -21.09
CA ASN A 194 3.65 2.42 -21.80
C ASN A 194 4.40 3.48 -20.98
N ILE A 195 5.70 3.25 -20.79
CA ILE A 195 6.51 4.25 -20.08
C ILE A 195 6.56 5.51 -20.92
N ALA A 196 6.07 6.62 -20.35
CA ALA A 196 6.06 7.91 -21.01
C ALA A 196 7.48 8.48 -21.15
N GLU A 197 7.63 9.48 -22.01
CA GLU A 197 8.87 10.27 -22.07
C GLU A 197 9.20 10.83 -20.68
N GLY A 198 10.43 10.61 -20.21
CA GLY A 198 10.82 10.92 -18.82
C GLY A 198 10.67 9.74 -17.85
N ALA A 199 10.42 8.52 -18.36
CA ALA A 199 10.34 7.27 -17.61
C ALA A 199 9.21 7.17 -16.58
N LEU A 200 8.18 8.04 -16.64
CA LEU A 200 6.97 7.90 -15.82
C LEU A 200 6.15 6.69 -16.27
N GLY A 201 5.62 5.95 -15.29
CA GLY A 201 4.65 4.89 -15.55
C GLY A 201 3.35 5.43 -16.15
N MET A 202 2.61 4.57 -16.86
CA MET A 202 1.31 4.90 -17.43
C MET A 202 0.40 3.66 -17.47
N LEU A 203 -0.83 3.81 -17.01
CA LEU A 203 -1.87 2.76 -17.03
C LEU A 203 -2.52 2.64 -18.42
N GLY A 204 -2.88 3.77 -19.02
CA GLY A 204 -3.54 3.85 -20.31
C GLY A 204 -5.07 3.67 -20.24
N GLU A 205 -5.73 4.02 -21.36
CA GLU A 205 -7.20 4.12 -21.42
C GLU A 205 -7.90 2.78 -21.19
N GLU A 206 -7.39 1.71 -21.77
CA GLU A 206 -8.02 0.38 -21.68
C GLU A 206 -8.06 -0.11 -20.22
N GLN A 207 -6.93 0.02 -19.50
CA GLN A 207 -6.84 -0.40 -18.11
C GLN A 207 -7.67 0.50 -17.19
N LEU A 208 -7.71 1.81 -17.45
CA LEU A 208 -8.55 2.74 -16.69
C LEU A 208 -10.04 2.46 -16.90
N ALA A 209 -10.47 2.12 -18.12
CA ALA A 209 -11.83 1.70 -18.40
C ALA A 209 -12.17 0.38 -17.66
N TRP A 210 -11.29 -0.61 -17.74
CA TRP A 210 -11.43 -1.85 -16.99
C TRP A 210 -11.51 -1.61 -15.47
N LEU A 211 -10.64 -0.77 -14.90
CA LEU A 211 -10.66 -0.45 -13.47
C LEU A 211 -12.00 0.18 -13.06
N LYS A 212 -12.53 1.08 -13.87
CA LYS A 212 -13.84 1.69 -13.62
C LYS A 212 -14.95 0.64 -13.55
N ASP A 213 -14.94 -0.30 -14.48
CA ASP A 213 -15.94 -1.38 -14.54
C ASP A 213 -15.78 -2.34 -13.36
N ASP A 214 -14.53 -2.73 -13.04
CA ASP A 214 -14.18 -3.64 -11.96
C ASP A 214 -14.70 -3.17 -10.60
N VAL A 215 -14.49 -1.89 -10.29
CA VAL A 215 -14.93 -1.36 -9.00
C VAL A 215 -16.40 -0.91 -8.98
N SER A 216 -17.09 -0.82 -10.11
CA SER A 216 -18.42 -0.17 -10.22
C SER A 216 -19.48 -0.77 -9.31
N GLY A 217 -19.49 -2.10 -9.14
CA GLY A 217 -20.46 -2.84 -8.32
C GLY A 217 -20.10 -2.95 -6.84
N LEU A 218 -18.92 -2.51 -6.42
CA LEU A 218 -18.48 -2.66 -5.04
C LEU A 218 -19.11 -1.63 -4.10
N SER A 219 -19.37 -2.04 -2.85
CA SER A 219 -19.79 -1.11 -1.80
C SER A 219 -18.68 -0.10 -1.48
N ALA A 220 -19.04 1.13 -1.15
CA ALA A 220 -18.10 2.14 -0.68
C ALA A 220 -17.39 1.73 0.64
N SER A 221 -17.96 0.80 1.39
CA SER A 221 -17.35 0.23 2.60
C SER A 221 -16.35 -0.91 2.33
N THR A 222 -16.24 -1.39 1.07
CA THR A 222 -15.25 -2.43 0.71
C THR A 222 -13.85 -1.86 0.81
N PRO A 223 -12.94 -2.42 1.64
CA PRO A 223 -11.54 -2.04 1.64
C PRO A 223 -10.89 -2.40 0.30
N ILE A 224 -10.09 -1.51 -0.25
CA ILE A 224 -9.41 -1.70 -1.53
C ILE A 224 -7.89 -1.75 -1.30
N VAL A 225 -7.23 -2.73 -1.90
CA VAL A 225 -5.76 -2.78 -2.00
C VAL A 225 -5.39 -2.71 -3.48
N VAL A 226 -4.68 -1.67 -3.87
CA VAL A 226 -4.11 -1.53 -5.20
C VAL A 226 -2.62 -1.80 -5.13
N PHE A 227 -2.10 -2.59 -6.04
CA PHE A 227 -0.66 -2.79 -6.17
C PHE A 227 -0.22 -2.65 -7.62
N ALA A 228 0.88 -1.93 -7.82
CA ALA A 228 1.51 -1.68 -9.11
C ALA A 228 3.01 -1.48 -8.89
N HIS A 229 3.82 -1.57 -9.94
CA HIS A 229 5.25 -1.39 -9.76
C HIS A 229 5.61 0.08 -9.51
N VAL A 230 5.45 0.95 -10.50
CA VAL A 230 5.76 2.38 -10.38
C VAL A 230 4.74 3.06 -9.44
N PRO A 231 5.18 3.92 -8.50
CA PRO A 231 4.29 4.60 -7.57
C PRO A 231 3.10 5.32 -8.23
N LEU A 232 1.90 5.15 -7.68
CA LEU A 232 0.69 5.85 -8.13
C LEU A 232 0.58 7.28 -7.57
N TRP A 233 1.67 7.86 -7.13
CA TRP A 233 1.78 9.30 -6.82
C TRP A 233 3.13 9.82 -7.27
N SER A 234 3.21 11.11 -7.52
CA SER A 234 4.44 11.75 -7.96
C SER A 234 5.40 11.91 -6.76
N ILE A 235 6.46 11.10 -6.73
CA ILE A 235 7.52 11.20 -5.71
C ILE A 235 8.63 12.10 -6.21
N TYR A 236 9.20 11.75 -7.37
CA TYR A 236 10.28 12.50 -8.01
C TYR A 236 10.23 12.29 -9.53
N PRO A 237 9.42 13.11 -10.25
CA PRO A 237 9.16 12.92 -11.69
C PRO A 237 10.42 12.96 -12.55
N GLN A 238 11.44 13.72 -12.12
CA GLN A 238 12.73 13.83 -12.84
C GLN A 238 13.46 12.49 -12.93
N TRP A 239 13.13 11.52 -12.07
CA TRP A 239 13.68 10.17 -12.10
C TRP A 239 12.66 9.10 -12.55
N GLY A 240 11.50 9.51 -13.07
CA GLY A 240 10.45 8.59 -13.44
C GLY A 240 9.67 8.02 -12.23
N TRP A 241 9.83 8.57 -11.04
CA TRP A 241 9.22 8.08 -9.82
C TRP A 241 7.78 8.60 -9.65
N GLY A 242 6.90 8.06 -10.46
CA GLY A 242 5.48 8.36 -10.45
C GLY A 242 4.78 7.82 -11.69
N THR A 243 3.46 7.80 -11.67
CA THR A 243 2.60 7.36 -12.77
C THR A 243 1.81 8.57 -13.29
N GLN A 244 1.91 8.81 -14.62
CA GLN A 244 1.41 10.03 -15.25
C GLN A 244 -0.11 10.20 -15.13
N ASP A 245 -0.86 9.11 -15.29
CA ASP A 245 -2.33 9.09 -15.26
C ASP A 245 -2.90 8.52 -13.94
N ALA A 246 -2.07 8.46 -12.88
CA ALA A 246 -2.47 7.95 -11.58
C ALA A 246 -3.67 8.67 -10.97
N GLU A 247 -3.80 9.98 -11.15
CA GLU A 247 -4.93 10.75 -10.61
C GLU A 247 -6.28 10.27 -11.14
N ARG A 248 -6.31 9.78 -12.38
CA ARG A 248 -7.52 9.20 -13.00
C ARG A 248 -7.92 7.90 -12.31
N ALA A 249 -6.96 7.01 -12.06
CA ALA A 249 -7.18 5.76 -11.33
C ALA A 249 -7.62 6.04 -9.89
N LEU A 250 -6.89 6.89 -9.16
CA LEU A 250 -7.21 7.29 -7.80
C LEU A 250 -8.59 7.98 -7.71
N GLY A 251 -8.96 8.74 -8.74
CA GLY A 251 -10.29 9.37 -8.86
C GLY A 251 -11.43 8.35 -8.82
N LEU A 252 -11.26 7.18 -9.44
CA LEU A 252 -12.23 6.09 -9.41
C LEU A 252 -12.36 5.45 -8.02
N LEU A 253 -11.32 5.57 -7.19
CA LEU A 253 -11.24 4.95 -5.88
C LEU A 253 -11.64 5.89 -4.72
N LYS A 254 -11.84 7.18 -4.98
CA LYS A 254 -12.17 8.20 -3.95
C LYS A 254 -13.43 7.88 -3.13
N ARG A 255 -14.36 7.11 -3.68
CA ARG A 255 -15.62 6.76 -3.00
C ARG A 255 -15.49 5.69 -1.91
N PHE A 256 -14.38 4.96 -1.88
CA PHE A 256 -14.15 3.89 -0.90
C PHE A 256 -13.62 4.46 0.41
N GLY A 257 -14.07 3.91 1.54
CA GLY A 257 -13.68 4.37 2.86
C GLY A 257 -12.21 4.09 3.22
N SER A 258 -11.59 3.08 2.61
CA SER A 258 -10.20 2.69 2.84
C SER A 258 -9.57 2.18 1.55
N VAL A 259 -8.48 2.81 1.13
CA VAL A 259 -7.68 2.42 -0.04
C VAL A 259 -6.21 2.35 0.39
N THR A 260 -5.56 1.21 0.17
CA THR A 260 -4.12 1.04 0.37
C THR A 260 -3.45 0.81 -0.98
N VAL A 261 -2.42 1.60 -1.28
CA VAL A 261 -1.64 1.51 -2.52
C VAL A 261 -0.24 1.02 -2.18
N LEU A 262 0.17 -0.10 -2.76
CA LEU A 262 1.47 -0.75 -2.54
C LEU A 262 2.29 -0.69 -3.84
N ASN A 263 3.51 -0.19 -3.76
CA ASN A 263 4.40 -0.03 -4.91
C ASN A 263 5.82 -0.51 -4.60
N GLY A 264 6.60 -0.72 -5.66
CA GLY A 264 8.05 -0.96 -5.64
C GLY A 264 8.82 0.18 -6.31
N HIS A 265 9.71 -0.16 -7.25
CA HIS A 265 10.44 0.69 -8.18
C HIS A 265 11.53 1.57 -7.55
N ILE A 266 11.25 2.23 -6.44
CA ILE A 266 12.17 3.22 -5.85
C ILE A 266 13.15 2.61 -4.85
N HIS A 267 12.99 1.34 -4.50
CA HIS A 267 13.81 0.56 -3.56
C HIS A 267 13.93 1.19 -2.16
N GLN A 268 12.96 2.00 -1.77
CA GLN A 268 12.92 2.68 -0.48
C GLN A 268 11.52 2.63 0.11
N THR A 269 11.43 2.58 1.44
CA THR A 269 10.16 2.74 2.12
C THR A 269 9.79 4.22 2.19
N LEU A 270 8.73 4.60 1.50
CA LEU A 270 8.05 5.89 1.65
C LEU A 270 6.59 5.65 1.98
N LYS A 271 6.06 6.47 2.88
CA LYS A 271 4.65 6.42 3.30
C LYS A 271 4.01 7.79 3.12
N LYS A 272 2.80 7.81 2.57
CA LYS A 272 1.97 9.01 2.43
C LYS A 272 0.54 8.64 2.75
N VAL A 273 -0.19 9.53 3.42
CA VAL A 273 -1.63 9.43 3.61
C VAL A 273 -2.29 10.65 3.00
N GLU A 274 -3.27 10.44 2.17
CA GLU A 274 -4.04 11.50 1.51
C GLU A 274 -5.53 11.14 1.52
N GLY A 275 -6.28 11.78 2.41
CA GLY A 275 -7.68 11.44 2.64
C GLY A 275 -7.85 9.99 3.11
N ASN A 276 -8.58 9.21 2.33
CA ASN A 276 -8.83 7.78 2.56
C ASN A 276 -7.80 6.85 1.89
N VAL A 277 -6.77 7.39 1.27
CA VAL A 277 -5.74 6.63 0.55
C VAL A 277 -4.43 6.64 1.34
N THR A 278 -3.92 5.44 1.63
CA THR A 278 -2.58 5.22 2.20
C THR A 278 -1.68 4.67 1.12
N PHE A 279 -0.56 5.35 0.84
CA PHE A 279 0.48 4.91 -0.08
C PHE A 279 1.66 4.36 0.68
N HIS A 280 2.22 3.28 0.18
CA HIS A 280 3.42 2.66 0.72
C HIS A 280 4.28 2.09 -0.41
N THR A 281 5.58 2.37 -0.39
CA THR A 281 6.57 1.74 -1.26
C THR A 281 7.41 0.77 -0.46
N ALA A 282 7.70 -0.40 -1.04
CA ALA A 282 8.56 -1.40 -0.44
C ALA A 282 10.05 -1.10 -0.68
N THR A 283 10.90 -1.57 0.24
CA THR A 283 12.32 -1.73 -0.07
C THR A 283 12.50 -2.90 -1.04
N SER A 284 13.56 -2.83 -1.85
CA SER A 284 13.97 -3.93 -2.73
C SER A 284 14.47 -5.14 -1.93
N THR A 285 14.41 -6.32 -2.53
CA THR A 285 15.15 -7.49 -2.07
C THR A 285 16.54 -7.61 -2.71
N ALA A 286 16.87 -6.78 -3.71
CA ALA A 286 18.12 -6.84 -4.47
C ALA A 286 19.16 -5.80 -4.03
N PHE A 287 18.84 -4.51 -4.15
CA PHE A 287 19.78 -3.42 -3.84
C PHE A 287 19.02 -2.11 -3.53
N PRO A 288 19.61 -1.18 -2.76
CA PRO A 288 19.02 0.13 -2.53
C PRO A 288 19.26 1.08 -3.70
N GLN A 289 18.44 2.15 -3.79
CA GLN A 289 18.64 3.32 -4.63
C GLN A 289 18.93 4.57 -3.78
N PRO A 290 19.55 5.62 -4.35
CA PRO A 290 19.77 6.88 -3.63
C PRO A 290 18.45 7.59 -3.33
N ALA A 291 18.43 8.41 -2.27
CA ALA A 291 17.29 9.27 -2.00
C ALA A 291 17.06 10.28 -3.13
N PRO A 292 15.82 10.78 -3.33
CA PRO A 292 15.52 11.77 -4.35
C PRO A 292 16.49 12.95 -4.34
N GLY A 293 17.13 13.23 -5.48
CA GLY A 293 18.09 14.32 -5.61
C GLY A 293 19.47 14.11 -4.96
N ALA A 294 19.69 13.00 -4.25
CA ALA A 294 21.00 12.69 -3.65
C ALA A 294 22.05 12.16 -4.64
N ALA A 295 21.65 11.89 -5.89
CA ALA A 295 22.51 11.49 -6.99
C ALA A 295 22.05 12.16 -8.30
N PRO A 296 22.88 12.19 -9.35
CA PRO A 296 22.48 12.75 -10.65
C PRO A 296 21.33 11.99 -11.34
N LYS A 297 21.15 10.70 -11.03
CA LYS A 297 20.13 9.82 -11.62
C LYS A 297 19.79 8.68 -10.64
N PRO A 298 18.61 8.02 -10.80
CA PRO A 298 18.29 6.82 -10.05
C PRO A 298 19.22 5.66 -10.48
N GLY A 299 19.24 4.59 -9.70
CA GLY A 299 19.95 3.37 -10.04
C GLY A 299 20.57 2.68 -8.83
N PRO A 300 21.19 1.51 -9.05
CA PRO A 300 21.76 0.69 -8.00
C PRO A 300 22.83 1.43 -7.18
N MET A 301 22.61 1.54 -5.87
CA MET A 301 23.54 2.20 -4.95
C MET A 301 24.36 1.15 -4.21
N LYS A 302 25.69 1.24 -4.34
CA LYS A 302 26.61 0.41 -3.57
C LYS A 302 26.66 0.90 -2.12
N VAL A 303 26.46 0.00 -1.19
CA VAL A 303 26.68 0.19 0.24
C VAL A 303 27.73 -0.82 0.75
N ALA A 304 28.22 -0.68 1.97
CA ALA A 304 29.09 -1.66 2.58
C ALA A 304 28.34 -3.01 2.74
N PRO A 305 28.99 -4.18 2.58
CA PRO A 305 28.32 -5.47 2.61
C PRO A 305 27.50 -5.72 3.88
N GLU A 306 27.98 -5.26 5.02
CA GLU A 306 27.32 -5.37 6.32
C GLU A 306 26.05 -4.47 6.42
N ILE A 307 25.99 -3.42 5.62
CA ILE A 307 24.83 -2.51 5.57
C ILE A 307 23.74 -3.04 4.62
N LEU A 308 24.12 -3.79 3.59
CA LEU A 308 23.20 -4.24 2.56
C LEU A 308 21.93 -4.92 3.12
N PRO A 309 22.02 -5.90 4.04
CA PRO A 309 20.84 -6.54 4.62
C PRO A 309 19.96 -5.58 5.44
N THR A 310 20.51 -4.49 5.96
CA THR A 310 19.77 -3.51 6.79
C THR A 310 18.98 -2.51 5.95
N VAL A 311 19.21 -2.46 4.64
CA VAL A 311 18.49 -1.58 3.69
C VAL A 311 17.58 -2.34 2.73
N LEU A 312 17.68 -3.67 2.72
CA LEU A 312 16.79 -4.58 2.02
C LEU A 312 15.71 -5.11 2.98
N GLY A 313 14.58 -5.58 2.46
CA GLY A 313 13.52 -6.04 3.36
C GLY A 313 12.31 -6.68 2.68
N ILE A 314 11.36 -7.03 3.52
CA ILE A 314 10.00 -7.45 3.18
C ILE A 314 9.01 -6.53 3.87
N THR A 315 7.78 -6.47 3.38
CA THR A 315 6.69 -5.71 4.01
C THR A 315 5.57 -6.67 4.39
N GLU A 316 5.31 -6.81 5.69
CA GLU A 316 4.17 -7.56 6.21
C GLU A 316 2.94 -6.66 6.23
N VAL A 317 1.81 -7.18 5.76
CA VAL A 317 0.55 -6.46 5.75
C VAL A 317 -0.50 -7.29 6.46
N ASN A 318 -1.08 -6.73 7.50
CA ASN A 318 -2.07 -7.38 8.34
C ASN A 318 -3.43 -6.69 8.19
N TYR A 319 -4.46 -7.46 7.91
CA TYR A 319 -5.85 -7.01 7.94
C TYR A 319 -6.53 -7.58 9.17
N VAL A 320 -7.18 -6.72 9.93
CA VAL A 320 -8.01 -7.11 11.07
C VAL A 320 -9.44 -6.73 10.74
N GLU A 321 -10.35 -7.70 10.82
CA GLU A 321 -11.77 -7.48 10.55
C GLU A 321 -12.32 -6.33 11.40
N ASN A 322 -13.19 -5.52 10.81
CA ASN A 322 -13.81 -4.35 11.45
C ASN A 322 -12.91 -3.12 11.69
N THR A 323 -11.61 -3.20 11.42
CA THR A 323 -10.75 -1.98 11.44
C THR A 323 -10.79 -1.25 10.10
N HIS A 324 -11.14 -1.93 9.01
CA HIS A 324 -11.13 -1.44 7.62
C HIS A 324 -9.79 -0.85 7.15
N THR A 325 -8.74 -0.99 7.96
CA THR A 325 -7.39 -0.51 7.67
C THR A 325 -6.40 -1.67 7.71
N LEU A 326 -5.35 -1.54 6.91
CA LEU A 326 -4.27 -2.51 6.90
C LEU A 326 -3.09 -1.98 7.71
N GLY A 327 -2.59 -2.83 8.62
CA GLY A 327 -1.32 -2.58 9.31
C GLY A 327 -0.16 -2.96 8.39
N VAL A 328 0.72 -2.01 8.06
CA VAL A 328 1.87 -2.21 7.17
C VAL A 328 3.16 -2.11 7.99
N VAL A 329 3.94 -3.20 8.03
CA VAL A 329 5.16 -3.34 8.84
C VAL A 329 6.33 -3.73 7.94
N ASP A 330 7.36 -2.89 7.89
CA ASP A 330 8.59 -3.16 7.13
C ASP A 330 9.60 -3.91 8.00
N THR A 331 10.08 -5.05 7.53
CA THR A 331 11.07 -5.88 8.22
C THR A 331 12.33 -5.98 7.36
N LYS A 332 13.47 -5.60 7.93
CA LYS A 332 14.77 -5.67 7.26
C LYS A 332 15.31 -7.09 7.21
N LEU A 333 16.19 -7.39 6.23
CA LEU A 333 16.79 -8.73 6.10
C LEU A 333 17.81 -9.01 7.18
N GLY A 334 18.56 -8.01 7.64
CA GLY A 334 19.56 -8.11 8.69
C GLY A 334 19.24 -7.34 9.95
#